data_e14404f2f44359a67c4b8ef27cae531c
#
_entry.id   e14404f2f44359a67c4b8ef27cae531c
#
_cell.length_a   1.000
_cell.length_b   1.000
_cell.length_c   1.000
_cell.angle_alpha   90.00
_cell.angle_beta   90.00
_cell.angle_gamma   90.00
#
_symmetry.space_group_name_H-M   'P 1'
#
loop_
_entity.id
_entity.type
_entity.pdbx_description
1 polymer ?
#
loop_
_entity_poly.entity_id
_entity_poly.type
_entity_poly.pdbx_seq_one_letter_code
_entity_poly.pdbx_strand_id
1 'polypeptide(L)'
;MKIIISENQLTNLFVRRRMGEFEKYLKSAASWLDPKRHDGYDDYFTRVVFSSVRDFLADEGNLDYDTYNKLMDQVLPFMEKYVEKKYGDELRQYFDKEVNK
;
A
#
# COMPACT_ATOMS: atom_id res chain seq x y z
N MET A 1 1.98 -19.64 -16.06
CA MET A 1 2.27 -20.06 -14.70
C MET A 1 1.27 -19.42 -13.74
N LYS A 2 0.66 -20.22 -12.91
CA LYS A 2 -0.30 -19.71 -11.94
C LYS A 2 0.39 -19.49 -10.61
N ILE A 3 0.40 -18.24 -10.14
CA ILE A 3 1.01 -17.91 -8.86
C ILE A 3 -0.08 -17.91 -7.80
N ILE A 4 0.12 -18.74 -6.79
CA ILE A 4 -0.74 -18.76 -5.61
C ILE A 4 0.11 -18.33 -4.42
N ILE A 5 -0.26 -17.20 -3.80
CA ILE A 5 0.47 -16.69 -2.66
C ILE A 5 -0.42 -16.82 -1.44
N SER A 6 0.06 -17.57 -0.46
CA SER A 6 -0.64 -17.72 0.82
C SER A 6 -0.45 -16.47 1.67
N GLU A 7 -1.33 -16.31 2.66
CA GLU A 7 -1.24 -15.22 3.62
C GLU A 7 0.10 -15.22 4.36
N ASN A 8 0.62 -16.41 4.68
CA ASN A 8 1.93 -16.55 5.31
C ASN A 8 3.06 -16.06 4.42
N GLN A 9 2.98 -16.34 3.12
CA GLN A 9 3.98 -15.87 2.17
C GLN A 9 3.93 -14.35 2.03
N LEU A 10 2.74 -13.76 2.01
CA LEU A 10 2.59 -12.32 1.99
C LEU A 10 3.17 -11.70 3.26
N THR A 11 2.88 -12.30 4.42
CA THR A 11 3.43 -11.84 5.69
C THR A 11 4.94 -11.86 5.67
N ASN A 12 5.55 -12.95 5.19
CA ASN A 12 7.00 -13.06 5.11
C ASN A 12 7.59 -12.01 4.16
N LEU A 13 6.95 -11.81 3.01
CA LEU A 13 7.43 -10.89 2.00
C LEU A 13 7.39 -9.44 2.48
N PHE A 14 6.28 -9.02 3.10
CA PHE A 14 6.06 -7.63 3.43
C PHE A 14 6.39 -7.29 4.88
N VAL A 15 5.99 -8.15 5.82
CA VAL A 15 6.06 -7.80 7.25
C VAL A 15 7.42 -8.12 7.84
N ARG A 16 7.97 -9.28 7.54
CA ARG A 16 9.20 -9.74 8.19
C ARG A 16 10.48 -9.29 7.51
N ARG A 17 10.47 -9.23 6.19
CA ARG A 17 11.70 -8.97 5.44
C ARG A 17 11.87 -7.52 5.03
N ARG A 18 10.78 -6.84 4.67
CA ARG A 18 10.89 -5.56 3.99
C ARG A 18 9.93 -4.50 4.49
N MET A 19 9.45 -4.66 5.71
CA MET A 19 8.48 -3.71 6.25
C MET A 19 9.05 -2.30 6.32
N GLY A 20 10.31 -2.14 6.70
CA GLY A 20 10.93 -0.83 6.73
C GLY A 20 10.97 -0.14 5.37
N GLU A 21 11.21 -0.92 4.31
CA GLU A 21 11.20 -0.40 2.95
C GLU A 21 9.79 -0.03 2.51
N PHE A 22 8.83 -0.90 2.78
CA PHE A 22 7.44 -0.62 2.45
C PHE A 22 6.94 0.65 3.16
N GLU A 23 7.33 0.84 4.40
CA GLU A 23 6.95 2.03 5.16
C GLU A 23 7.43 3.32 4.48
N LYS A 24 8.61 3.29 3.87
CA LYS A 24 9.10 4.44 3.11
C LYS A 24 8.20 4.77 1.92
N TYR A 25 7.75 3.75 1.20
CA TYR A 25 6.82 3.94 0.09
C TYR A 25 5.47 4.46 0.57
N LEU A 26 5.01 3.95 1.72
CA LEU A 26 3.75 4.40 2.30
C LEU A 26 3.80 5.89 2.67
N LYS A 27 4.86 6.30 3.33
CA LYS A 27 5.06 7.70 3.72
C LYS A 27 5.20 8.61 2.50
N SER A 28 5.93 8.15 1.50
CA SER A 28 6.10 8.89 0.25
C SER A 28 4.75 9.09 -0.46
N ALA A 29 3.97 8.03 -0.60
CA ALA A 29 2.66 8.12 -1.25
C ALA A 29 1.72 9.05 -0.47
N ALA A 30 1.69 8.94 0.85
CA ALA A 30 0.86 9.81 1.68
C ALA A 30 1.24 11.28 1.53
N SER A 31 2.53 11.53 1.31
CA SER A 31 3.05 12.89 1.18
C SER A 31 2.70 13.53 -0.16
N TRP A 32 2.82 12.79 -1.28
CA TRP A 32 2.60 13.39 -2.59
C TRP A 32 1.15 13.32 -3.07
N LEU A 33 0.32 12.46 -2.50
CA LEU A 33 -1.12 12.45 -2.78
C LEU A 33 -1.81 13.54 -1.97
N ASP A 34 -2.57 14.38 -2.64
CA ASP A 34 -3.25 15.49 -1.97
C ASP A 34 -4.59 15.02 -1.41
N PRO A 35 -4.77 14.98 -0.08
CA PRO A 35 -6.05 14.55 0.51
C PRO A 35 -7.26 15.32 0.00
N LYS A 36 -7.08 16.60 -0.35
CA LYS A 36 -8.18 17.45 -0.81
C LYS A 36 -8.73 17.05 -2.16
N ARG A 37 -7.98 16.25 -2.93
CA ARG A 37 -8.39 15.81 -4.27
C ARG A 37 -9.15 14.49 -4.26
N HIS A 38 -9.42 13.94 -3.09
CA HIS A 38 -10.11 12.67 -2.95
C HIS A 38 -11.48 12.86 -2.34
N ASP A 39 -12.39 11.94 -2.64
CA ASP A 39 -13.80 12.01 -2.21
C ASP A 39 -14.00 11.63 -0.74
N GLY A 40 -12.99 11.64 0.05
CA GLY A 40 -13.03 11.30 1.46
C GLY A 40 -11.87 10.43 1.84
N TYR A 41 -11.82 10.06 3.12
CA TYR A 41 -10.71 9.30 3.65
C TYR A 41 -10.55 7.94 2.96
N ASP A 42 -11.65 7.24 2.72
CA ASP A 42 -11.58 5.89 2.13
C ASP A 42 -10.95 5.93 0.75
N ASP A 43 -11.31 6.90 -0.07
CA ASP A 43 -10.71 7.06 -1.39
C ASP A 43 -9.22 7.39 -1.29
N TYR A 44 -8.86 8.31 -0.40
CA TYR A 44 -7.47 8.68 -0.15
C TYR A 44 -6.66 7.47 0.33
N PHE A 45 -7.20 6.74 1.32
CA PHE A 45 -6.54 5.57 1.88
C PHE A 45 -6.26 4.51 0.82
N THR A 46 -7.28 4.21 0.00
CA THR A 46 -7.13 3.21 -1.06
C THR A 46 -6.02 3.61 -2.05
N ARG A 47 -5.94 4.88 -2.40
CA ARG A 47 -4.91 5.38 -3.32
C ARG A 47 -3.53 5.34 -2.70
N VAL A 48 -3.41 5.68 -1.43
CA VAL A 48 -2.12 5.61 -0.73
C VAL A 48 -1.61 4.18 -0.70
N VAL A 49 -2.45 3.22 -0.33
CA VAL A 49 -2.06 1.82 -0.27
C VAL A 49 -1.70 1.30 -1.66
N PHE A 50 -2.54 1.59 -2.65
CA PHE A 50 -2.29 1.15 -4.02
C PHE A 50 -0.95 1.66 -4.54
N SER A 51 -0.68 2.94 -4.39
CA SER A 51 0.56 3.56 -4.87
C SER A 51 1.78 2.99 -4.16
N SER A 52 1.67 2.77 -2.85
CA SER A 52 2.75 2.21 -2.06
C SER A 52 3.10 0.79 -2.49
N VAL A 53 2.08 -0.05 -2.66
CA VAL A 53 2.28 -1.44 -3.09
C VAL A 53 2.82 -1.49 -4.51
N ARG A 54 2.29 -0.66 -5.39
CA ARG A 54 2.77 -0.59 -6.78
C ARG A 54 4.25 -0.25 -6.83
N ASP A 55 4.66 0.79 -6.13
CA ASP A 55 6.05 1.24 -6.16
C ASP A 55 6.98 0.21 -5.49
N PHE A 56 6.52 -0.39 -4.39
CA PHE A 56 7.28 -1.44 -3.72
C PHE A 56 7.52 -2.64 -4.65
N LEU A 57 6.47 -3.11 -5.32
CA LEU A 57 6.60 -4.25 -6.24
C LEU A 57 7.44 -3.91 -7.46
N ALA A 58 7.34 -2.67 -7.95
CA ALA A 58 8.14 -2.23 -9.09
C ALA A 58 9.63 -2.22 -8.74
N ASP A 59 9.99 -1.80 -7.52
CA ASP A 59 11.38 -1.77 -7.09
C ASP A 59 11.94 -3.16 -6.77
N GLU A 60 11.07 -4.13 -6.45
CA GLU A 60 11.51 -5.52 -6.31
C GLU A 60 12.04 -6.09 -7.64
N GLY A 61 11.67 -5.44 -8.74
CA GLY A 61 12.28 -5.62 -10.05
C GLY A 61 11.95 -6.93 -10.73
N ASN A 62 12.13 -6.97 -12.04
CA ASN A 62 12.13 -8.19 -12.84
C ASN A 62 10.83 -9.00 -12.88
N LEU A 63 9.72 -8.38 -12.49
CA LEU A 63 8.43 -9.02 -12.67
C LEU A 63 7.87 -8.66 -14.04
N ASP A 64 7.41 -9.65 -14.79
CA ASP A 64 6.69 -9.35 -16.01
C ASP A 64 5.31 -8.76 -15.68
N TYR A 65 4.67 -8.19 -16.70
CA TYR A 65 3.41 -7.48 -16.51
C TYR A 65 2.30 -8.36 -15.93
N ASP A 66 2.18 -9.60 -16.44
CA ASP A 66 1.15 -10.52 -15.95
C ASP A 66 1.39 -10.92 -14.51
N THR A 67 2.63 -11.24 -14.16
CA THR A 67 2.99 -11.60 -12.78
C THR A 67 2.74 -10.44 -11.83
N TYR A 68 3.12 -9.23 -12.25
CA TYR A 68 2.89 -8.03 -11.48
C TYR A 68 1.42 -7.82 -11.18
N ASN A 69 0.55 -7.92 -12.20
CA ASN A 69 -0.88 -7.74 -12.02
C ASN A 69 -1.49 -8.78 -11.11
N LYS A 70 -1.08 -10.04 -11.24
CA LYS A 70 -1.56 -11.11 -10.38
C LYS A 70 -1.14 -10.89 -8.93
N LEU A 71 0.09 -10.45 -8.72
CA LEU A 71 0.57 -10.12 -7.37
C LEU A 71 -0.22 -8.96 -6.78
N MET A 72 -0.47 -7.91 -7.56
CA MET A 72 -1.25 -6.78 -7.08
C MET A 72 -2.64 -7.21 -6.62
N ASP A 73 -3.32 -8.05 -7.40
CA ASP A 73 -4.65 -8.52 -7.04
C ASP A 73 -4.66 -9.30 -5.72
N GLN A 74 -3.62 -10.07 -5.46
CA GLN A 74 -3.53 -10.88 -4.24
C GLN A 74 -3.03 -10.08 -3.04
N VAL A 75 -2.05 -9.20 -3.27
CA VAL A 75 -1.37 -8.45 -2.21
C VAL A 75 -2.22 -7.28 -1.72
N LEU A 76 -2.93 -6.61 -2.63
CA LEU A 76 -3.59 -5.37 -2.30
C LEU A 76 -4.61 -5.50 -1.15
N PRO A 77 -5.54 -6.48 -1.16
CA PRO A 77 -6.47 -6.63 -0.04
C PRO A 77 -5.77 -6.90 1.29
N PHE A 78 -4.70 -7.70 1.27
CA PHE A 78 -3.91 -7.98 2.46
C PHE A 78 -3.26 -6.70 2.99
N MET A 79 -2.66 -5.92 2.11
CA MET A 79 -1.97 -4.71 2.51
C MET A 79 -2.92 -3.61 2.98
N GLU A 80 -4.11 -3.54 2.39
CA GLU A 80 -5.13 -2.62 2.89
C GLU A 80 -5.48 -2.90 4.35
N LYS A 81 -5.69 -4.16 4.69
CA LYS A 81 -5.97 -4.55 6.08
C LYS A 81 -4.78 -4.26 7.00
N TYR A 82 -3.59 -4.58 6.54
CA TYR A 82 -2.39 -4.37 7.34
C TYR A 82 -2.16 -2.89 7.62
N VAL A 83 -2.25 -2.06 6.59
CA VAL A 83 -2.03 -0.62 6.72
C VAL A 83 -3.12 0.01 7.61
N GLU A 84 -4.38 -0.40 7.42
CA GLU A 84 -5.48 0.09 8.26
C GLU A 84 -5.21 -0.21 9.73
N LYS A 85 -4.78 -1.43 10.03
CA LYS A 85 -4.54 -1.85 11.42
C LYS A 85 -3.36 -1.11 12.04
N LYS A 86 -2.28 -0.94 11.29
CA LYS A 86 -1.04 -0.39 11.84
C LYS A 86 -0.94 1.12 11.70
N TYR A 87 -1.42 1.68 10.61
CA TYR A 87 -1.23 3.10 10.28
C TYR A 87 -2.54 3.86 10.09
N GLY A 88 -3.68 3.19 10.23
CA GLY A 88 -4.98 3.82 9.95
C GLY A 88 -5.23 5.08 10.73
N ASP A 89 -4.92 5.08 12.02
CA ASP A 89 -5.13 6.25 12.87
C ASP A 89 -4.26 7.42 12.45
N GLU A 90 -2.99 7.16 12.15
CA GLU A 90 -2.06 8.20 11.71
C GLU A 90 -2.48 8.79 10.35
N LEU A 91 -2.89 7.93 9.43
CA LEU A 91 -3.32 8.37 8.11
C LEU A 91 -4.62 9.19 8.20
N ARG A 92 -5.55 8.78 9.06
CA ARG A 92 -6.79 9.50 9.27
C ARG A 92 -6.53 10.87 9.87
N GLN A 93 -5.67 10.95 10.86
CA GLN A 93 -5.29 12.23 11.47
C GLN A 93 -4.62 13.16 10.45
N TYR A 94 -3.73 12.62 9.66
CA TYR A 94 -3.08 13.38 8.60
C TYR A 94 -4.11 13.88 7.57
N PHE A 95 -5.02 13.01 7.14
CA PHE A 95 -6.06 13.38 6.19
C PHE A 95 -6.93 14.51 6.74
N ASP A 96 -7.41 14.36 7.98
CA ASP A 96 -8.27 15.38 8.60
C ASP A 96 -7.57 16.72 8.72
N LYS A 97 -6.31 16.69 9.12
CA LYS A 97 -5.52 17.91 9.25
C LYS A 97 -5.35 18.62 7.90
N GLU A 98 -5.05 17.87 6.85
CA GLU A 98 -4.82 18.46 5.53
C GLU A 98 -6.11 18.97 4.90
N VAL A 99 -7.22 18.26 5.08
CA VAL A 99 -8.51 18.65 4.51
C VAL A 99 -9.06 19.91 5.21
N ASN A 100 -8.74 20.08 6.49
CA ASN A 100 -9.25 21.21 7.28
C ASN A 100 -8.34 22.45 7.26
N LYS A 101 -7.30 22.42 6.45
CA LYS A 101 -6.45 23.61 6.29
C LYS A 101 -7.12 24.71 5.51
#